data_b5154b2a0164ebe88b2afaccc9926192
#
_entry.id   b5154b2a0164ebe88b2afaccc9926192
#
_cell.length_a   1.000
_cell.length_b   1.000
_cell.length_c   1.000
_cell.angle_alpha   90.00
_cell.angle_beta   90.00
_cell.angle_gamma   90.00
#
_symmetry.space_group_name_H-M   'P 1'
#
loop_
_entity.id
_entity.type
_entity.pdbx_description
1 polymer ?
#
loop_
_entity_poly.entity_id
_entity_poly.type
_entity_poly.pdbx_seq_one_letter_code
_entity_poly.pdbx_strand_id
1 'polypeptide(L)'
;MKKCVLSILMAMSIVAVACAGESAKLQSETQVAEQNEVAQVESAFKQVNHIQVPATNIASPMDVNVILPESYATSEDKEYPVVYILHGYDGDYTSWLTLTEPKLDSLASHYDMIFVLPDGRDSWYWDAPADPKLKMESFFVEELVPYIDENYRTIADAKHRAITGLSMGGHGSLWLGMRHSDIWGSAGSMSGGVNINKPKWAKSWKMAQRLGSQAQYPQRWKDHTVITLVKNLKPGQLNITFDCGVDDFFIGVNRELHEEMLKYKIPHDYSERPGKHSHSYWKNSIRYHLQYFYDIFNK
;
A
#
# COMPACT_ATOMS: atom_id res chain seq x y z
N MET A 1 -15.84 34.96 51.16
CA MET A 1 -16.12 34.41 49.81
C MET A 1 -15.06 34.72 48.75
N LYS A 2 -14.25 35.79 48.81
CA LYS A 2 -13.21 36.10 47.81
C LYS A 2 -11.94 35.22 47.86
N LYS A 3 -11.61 34.56 48.97
CA LYS A 3 -10.41 33.70 49.08
C LYS A 3 -10.58 32.27 48.51
N CYS A 4 -11.80 31.73 48.47
CA CYS A 4 -12.05 30.38 47.90
C CYS A 4 -12.04 30.37 46.35
N VAL A 5 -12.43 31.45 45.68
CA VAL A 5 -12.48 31.52 44.22
C VAL A 5 -11.07 31.57 43.61
N LEU A 6 -10.13 32.22 44.30
CA LEU A 6 -8.74 32.34 43.80
C LEU A 6 -7.99 30.99 43.85
N SER A 7 -8.25 30.14 44.85
CA SER A 7 -7.64 28.82 45.01
C SER A 7 -8.14 27.82 43.97
N ILE A 8 -9.40 27.89 43.53
CA ILE A 8 -9.98 27.00 42.52
C ILE A 8 -9.44 27.35 41.10
N LEU A 9 -9.28 28.66 40.77
CA LEU A 9 -8.71 29.10 39.52
C LEU A 9 -7.22 28.73 39.38
N MET A 10 -6.47 28.78 40.49
CA MET A 10 -5.05 28.41 40.49
C MET A 10 -4.86 26.89 40.36
N ALA A 11 -5.72 26.07 40.94
CA ALA A 11 -5.71 24.61 40.81
C ALA A 11 -6.08 24.16 39.38
N MET A 12 -7.09 24.78 38.74
CA MET A 12 -7.44 24.49 37.35
C MET A 12 -6.33 24.89 36.37
N SER A 13 -5.60 25.97 36.59
CA SER A 13 -4.47 26.39 35.78
C SER A 13 -3.28 25.42 35.87
N ILE A 14 -3.01 24.89 37.08
CA ILE A 14 -1.91 23.91 37.28
C ILE A 14 -2.24 22.57 36.64
N VAL A 15 -3.49 22.10 36.71
CA VAL A 15 -3.92 20.85 36.04
C VAL A 15 -3.88 20.97 34.52
N ALA A 16 -4.32 22.10 33.96
CA ALA A 16 -4.26 22.33 32.52
C ALA A 16 -2.82 22.38 31.98
N VAL A 17 -1.88 22.98 32.71
CA VAL A 17 -0.46 23.03 32.37
C VAL A 17 0.20 21.64 32.49
N ALA A 18 -0.17 20.84 33.51
CA ALA A 18 0.33 19.49 33.67
C ALA A 18 -0.14 18.57 32.53
N CYS A 19 -1.41 18.61 32.16
CA CYS A 19 -1.95 17.83 31.04
C CYS A 19 -1.34 18.25 29.68
N ALA A 20 -1.09 19.54 29.47
CA ALA A 20 -0.41 20.00 28.26
C ALA A 20 1.07 19.56 28.21
N GLY A 21 1.76 19.54 29.35
CA GLY A 21 3.13 19.05 29.46
C GLY A 21 3.26 17.54 29.21
N GLU A 22 2.32 16.72 29.74
CA GLU A 22 2.29 15.28 29.48
C GLU A 22 1.95 14.97 28.02
N SER A 23 1.00 15.69 27.40
CA SER A 23 0.70 15.55 25.97
C SER A 23 1.91 15.92 25.10
N ALA A 24 2.60 17.02 25.39
CA ALA A 24 3.79 17.43 24.66
C ALA A 24 4.96 16.44 24.82
N LYS A 25 5.12 15.89 26.02
CA LYS A 25 6.13 14.85 26.30
C LYS A 25 5.82 13.54 25.58
N LEU A 26 4.56 13.10 25.58
CA LEU A 26 4.12 11.91 24.85
C LEU A 26 4.34 12.08 23.33
N GLN A 27 4.02 13.24 22.76
CA GLN A 27 4.27 13.56 21.37
C GLN A 27 5.78 13.57 21.02
N SER A 28 6.62 14.12 21.91
CA SER A 28 8.07 14.12 21.70
C SER A 28 8.68 12.71 21.80
N GLU A 29 8.19 11.88 22.72
CA GLU A 29 8.62 10.48 22.86
C GLU A 29 8.21 9.65 21.64
N THR A 30 7.02 9.87 21.09
CA THR A 30 6.54 9.23 19.85
C THR A 30 7.39 9.65 18.65
N GLN A 31 7.67 10.94 18.49
CA GLN A 31 8.54 11.44 17.40
C GLN A 31 9.96 10.90 17.49
N VAL A 32 10.52 10.79 18.68
CA VAL A 32 11.85 10.21 18.90
C VAL A 32 11.86 8.71 18.61
N ALA A 33 10.78 8.00 18.95
CA ALA A 33 10.65 6.58 18.64
C ALA A 33 10.55 6.35 17.12
N GLU A 34 9.73 7.13 16.41
CA GLU A 34 9.62 7.10 14.94
C GLU A 34 10.96 7.43 14.26
N GLN A 35 11.66 8.48 14.70
CA GLN A 35 12.98 8.83 14.15
C GLN A 35 14.03 7.73 14.40
N ASN A 36 13.99 7.08 15.54
CA ASN A 36 14.90 5.97 15.84
C ASN A 36 14.59 4.73 14.98
N GLU A 37 13.33 4.45 14.71
CA GLU A 37 12.91 3.35 13.85
C GLU A 37 13.34 3.59 12.39
N VAL A 38 13.14 4.79 11.87
CA VAL A 38 13.62 5.23 10.55
C VAL A 38 15.15 5.09 10.46
N ALA A 39 15.89 5.61 11.44
CA ALA A 39 17.36 5.51 11.48
C ALA A 39 17.87 4.06 11.57
N GLN A 40 17.13 3.16 12.25
CA GLN A 40 17.45 1.74 12.30
C GLN A 40 17.22 1.05 10.95
N VAL A 41 16.14 1.39 10.24
CA VAL A 41 15.87 0.88 8.89
C VAL A 41 16.98 1.36 7.95
N GLU A 42 17.30 2.65 7.91
CA GLU A 42 18.35 3.22 7.07
C GLU A 42 19.75 2.61 7.36
N SER A 43 20.06 2.35 8.63
CA SER A 43 21.36 1.74 9.00
C SER A 43 21.45 0.26 8.67
N ALA A 44 20.33 -0.45 8.64
CA ALA A 44 20.27 -1.89 8.34
C ALA A 44 20.23 -2.18 6.83
N PHE A 45 19.75 -1.23 6.00
CA PHE A 45 19.51 -1.42 4.56
C PHE A 45 20.22 -0.34 3.76
N LYS A 46 21.43 -0.63 3.28
CA LYS A 46 22.29 0.33 2.54
C LYS A 46 21.68 0.88 1.24
N GLN A 47 20.61 0.27 0.74
CA GLN A 47 20.00 0.58 -0.55
C GLN A 47 18.59 1.19 -0.40
N VAL A 48 18.15 1.45 0.84
CA VAL A 48 16.85 2.03 1.14
C VAL A 48 16.98 3.53 1.34
N ASN A 49 16.27 4.30 0.53
CA ASN A 49 16.15 5.76 0.67
C ASN A 49 14.76 6.08 1.20
N HIS A 50 14.67 6.61 2.41
CA HIS A 50 13.45 7.19 2.92
C HIS A 50 13.25 8.59 2.35
N ILE A 51 12.09 8.85 1.79
CA ILE A 51 11.71 10.17 1.24
C ILE A 51 10.30 10.56 1.72
N GLN A 52 10.03 11.85 1.69
CA GLN A 52 8.68 12.39 1.86
C GLN A 52 8.20 13.00 0.54
N VAL A 53 7.17 12.40 -0.05
CA VAL A 53 6.57 12.91 -1.29
C VAL A 53 5.55 13.98 -0.94
N PRO A 54 5.69 15.23 -1.46
CA PRO A 54 4.71 16.30 -1.27
C PRO A 54 3.33 15.84 -1.76
N ALA A 55 2.28 16.29 -1.06
CA ALA A 55 0.92 15.86 -1.35
C ALA A 55 -0.08 17.00 -1.29
N THR A 56 -0.98 17.05 -2.26
CA THR A 56 -2.15 17.94 -2.29
C THR A 56 -3.47 17.15 -2.26
N ASN A 57 -3.44 15.91 -2.74
CA ASN A 57 -4.60 15.00 -2.75
C ASN A 57 -4.86 14.34 -1.38
N ILE A 58 -3.87 14.35 -0.49
CA ILE A 58 -3.99 13.84 0.88
C ILE A 58 -3.53 14.90 1.89
N ALA A 59 -3.91 14.74 3.16
CA ALA A 59 -3.78 15.80 4.18
C ALA A 59 -2.32 16.16 4.60
N SER A 60 -1.33 15.31 4.27
CA SER A 60 0.08 15.51 4.62
C SER A 60 0.98 14.80 3.62
N PRO A 61 2.26 15.20 3.49
CA PRO A 61 3.23 14.45 2.71
C PRO A 61 3.20 12.95 3.04
N MET A 62 3.56 12.13 2.07
CA MET A 62 3.59 10.67 2.21
C MET A 62 5.03 10.20 2.41
N ASP A 63 5.22 9.39 3.44
CA ASP A 63 6.47 8.69 3.66
C ASP A 63 6.57 7.50 2.69
N VAL A 64 7.73 7.35 2.07
CA VAL A 64 8.00 6.32 1.07
C VAL A 64 9.42 5.81 1.25
N ASN A 65 9.60 4.49 1.27
CA ASN A 65 10.90 3.87 1.09
C ASN A 65 11.12 3.53 -0.39
N VAL A 66 12.23 3.98 -0.96
CA VAL A 66 12.67 3.62 -2.31
C VAL A 66 13.90 2.74 -2.19
N ILE A 67 13.82 1.53 -2.70
CA ILE A 67 14.92 0.57 -2.71
C ILE A 67 15.55 0.56 -4.09
N LEU A 68 16.84 0.88 -4.15
CA LEU A 68 17.60 0.91 -5.38
C LEU A 68 18.43 -0.36 -5.54
N PRO A 69 18.55 -0.97 -6.74
CA PRO A 69 19.46 -2.09 -6.97
C PRO A 69 20.93 -1.65 -6.87
N GLU A 70 21.84 -2.57 -6.54
CA GLU A 70 23.26 -2.26 -6.41
C GLU A 70 23.87 -1.61 -7.66
N SER A 71 23.41 -2.01 -8.85
CA SER A 71 23.84 -1.45 -10.12
C SER A 71 23.50 0.04 -10.28
N TYR A 72 22.53 0.55 -9.52
CA TYR A 72 22.09 1.96 -9.58
C TYR A 72 23.24 2.93 -9.25
N ALA A 73 24.12 2.57 -8.32
CA ALA A 73 25.27 3.39 -7.94
C ALA A 73 26.44 3.34 -8.94
N THR A 74 26.51 2.32 -9.80
CA THR A 74 27.64 2.06 -10.70
C THR A 74 27.31 2.23 -12.19
N SER A 75 26.05 2.42 -12.56
CA SER A 75 25.58 2.52 -13.94
C SER A 75 24.77 3.81 -14.13
N GLU A 76 25.46 4.94 -14.34
CA GLU A 76 24.87 6.29 -14.32
C GLU A 76 23.80 6.51 -15.40
N ASP A 77 23.98 5.91 -16.60
CA ASP A 77 23.07 6.08 -17.74
C ASP A 77 21.95 5.02 -17.82
N LYS A 78 21.93 4.07 -16.87
CA LYS A 78 20.92 3.00 -16.89
C LYS A 78 19.62 3.45 -16.25
N GLU A 79 18.49 3.15 -16.92
CA GLU A 79 17.14 3.24 -16.40
C GLU A 79 16.63 1.86 -15.94
N TYR A 80 15.67 1.85 -15.02
CA TYR A 80 15.24 0.65 -14.30
C TYR A 80 13.73 0.49 -14.34
N PRO A 81 13.22 -0.74 -14.50
CA PRO A 81 11.81 -1.01 -14.26
C PRO A 81 11.47 -0.80 -12.78
N VAL A 82 10.20 -0.46 -12.51
CA VAL A 82 9.74 -0.07 -11.16
C VAL A 82 8.61 -0.99 -10.70
N VAL A 83 8.71 -1.46 -9.44
CA VAL A 83 7.64 -2.19 -8.77
C VAL A 83 7.18 -1.44 -7.52
N TYR A 84 5.92 -1.02 -7.49
CA TYR A 84 5.26 -0.48 -6.31
C TYR A 84 4.77 -1.64 -5.44
N ILE A 85 5.16 -1.66 -4.14
CA ILE A 85 4.89 -2.78 -3.24
C ILE A 85 4.09 -2.27 -2.05
N LEU A 86 2.79 -2.57 -2.02
CA LEU A 86 1.81 -2.02 -1.10
C LEU A 86 1.69 -2.85 0.18
N HIS A 87 1.65 -2.19 1.34
CA HIS A 87 1.44 -2.83 2.64
C HIS A 87 -0.04 -3.16 2.90
N GLY A 88 -0.30 -3.97 3.93
CA GLY A 88 -1.64 -4.33 4.39
C GLY A 88 -2.23 -3.31 5.37
N TYR A 89 -3.45 -3.59 5.84
CA TYR A 89 -4.10 -2.79 6.88
C TYR A 89 -3.26 -2.78 8.16
N ASP A 90 -3.22 -1.65 8.86
CA ASP A 90 -2.36 -1.37 10.03
C ASP A 90 -0.83 -1.43 9.73
N GLY A 91 -0.41 -1.49 8.47
CA GLY A 91 0.98 -1.34 8.05
C GLY A 91 1.32 0.07 7.63
N ASP A 92 2.59 0.24 7.23
CA ASP A 92 3.18 1.49 6.74
C ASP A 92 4.29 1.21 5.71
N TYR A 93 5.03 2.23 5.29
CA TYR A 93 6.15 2.16 4.33
C TYR A 93 7.33 1.31 4.82
N THR A 94 7.44 0.98 6.11
CA THR A 94 8.51 0.14 6.68
C THR A 94 8.13 -1.34 6.76
N SER A 95 6.83 -1.65 6.77
CA SER A 95 6.29 -2.97 7.12
C SER A 95 6.79 -4.11 6.22
N TRP A 96 7.09 -3.84 4.95
CA TRP A 96 7.67 -4.85 4.07
C TRP A 96 9.08 -5.26 4.51
N LEU A 97 9.91 -4.30 4.93
CA LEU A 97 11.29 -4.51 5.37
C LEU A 97 11.37 -5.11 6.78
N THR A 98 10.51 -4.64 7.69
CA THR A 98 10.58 -5.01 9.11
C THR A 98 9.82 -6.30 9.44
N LEU A 99 8.69 -6.56 8.77
CA LEU A 99 7.78 -7.65 9.12
C LEU A 99 7.72 -8.77 8.06
N THR A 100 7.85 -8.42 6.77
CA THR A 100 7.54 -9.38 5.69
C THR A 100 8.79 -9.95 5.02
N GLU A 101 9.62 -9.14 4.38
CA GLU A 101 10.84 -9.59 3.69
C GLU A 101 12.01 -8.64 3.97
N PRO A 102 12.78 -8.90 5.02
CA PRO A 102 13.95 -8.09 5.38
C PRO A 102 15.08 -8.08 4.34
N LYS A 103 15.02 -8.94 3.34
CA LYS A 103 15.98 -8.99 2.22
C LYS A 103 15.41 -8.43 0.92
N LEU A 104 14.46 -7.52 1.01
CA LEU A 104 13.83 -6.93 -0.16
C LEU A 104 14.83 -6.12 -1.01
N ASP A 105 15.84 -5.53 -0.38
CA ASP A 105 16.98 -4.87 -1.03
C ASP A 105 17.81 -5.84 -1.90
N SER A 106 18.09 -7.05 -1.38
CA SER A 106 18.74 -8.09 -2.16
C SER A 106 17.92 -8.57 -3.34
N LEU A 107 16.57 -8.58 -3.21
CA LEU A 107 15.68 -8.90 -4.32
C LEU A 107 15.65 -7.77 -5.37
N ALA A 108 15.70 -6.50 -4.96
CA ALA A 108 15.83 -5.37 -5.88
C ALA A 108 17.09 -5.50 -6.73
N SER A 109 18.23 -5.85 -6.13
CA SER A 109 19.49 -6.10 -6.84
C SER A 109 19.46 -7.35 -7.71
N HIS A 110 18.82 -8.43 -7.23
CA HIS A 110 18.71 -9.68 -8.00
C HIS A 110 17.91 -9.52 -9.30
N TYR A 111 16.81 -8.78 -9.25
CA TYR A 111 15.96 -8.51 -10.41
C TYR A 111 16.34 -7.24 -11.15
N ASP A 112 17.26 -6.45 -10.60
CA ASP A 112 17.73 -5.18 -11.17
C ASP A 112 16.58 -4.18 -11.39
N MET A 113 15.74 -4.00 -10.35
CA MET A 113 14.54 -3.18 -10.33
C MET A 113 14.57 -2.18 -9.18
N ILE A 114 13.90 -1.05 -9.34
CA ILE A 114 13.57 -0.11 -8.27
C ILE A 114 12.28 -0.60 -7.58
N PHE A 115 12.28 -0.68 -6.25
CA PHE A 115 11.06 -0.92 -5.48
C PHE A 115 10.63 0.34 -4.75
N VAL A 116 9.33 0.64 -4.78
CA VAL A 116 8.71 1.79 -4.12
C VAL A 116 7.70 1.29 -3.11
N LEU A 117 7.91 1.62 -1.84
CA LEU A 117 7.10 1.19 -0.70
C LEU A 117 6.42 2.40 -0.06
N PRO A 118 5.26 2.83 -0.55
CA PRO A 118 4.56 4.00 -0.01
C PRO A 118 3.75 3.65 1.24
N ASP A 119 3.55 4.65 2.13
CA ASP A 119 2.59 4.58 3.23
C ASP A 119 1.16 4.79 2.71
N GLY A 120 0.50 3.70 2.35
CA GLY A 120 -0.91 3.73 1.92
C GLY A 120 -1.89 4.02 3.06
N ARG A 121 -1.44 4.16 4.31
CA ARG A 121 -2.27 4.31 5.51
C ARG A 121 -3.35 3.20 5.57
N ASP A 122 -4.49 3.47 6.19
CA ASP A 122 -5.66 2.60 6.17
C ASP A 122 -6.70 3.01 5.11
N SER A 123 -6.22 3.48 3.95
CA SER A 123 -7.02 4.09 2.88
C SER A 123 -7.72 3.09 1.96
N TRP A 124 -7.32 1.83 1.95
CA TRP A 124 -7.68 0.85 0.92
C TRP A 124 -7.28 1.29 -0.50
N TYR A 125 -6.40 2.30 -0.58
CA TYR A 125 -5.91 2.91 -1.82
C TYR A 125 -7.02 3.55 -2.68
N TRP A 126 -8.10 3.99 -2.02
CA TRP A 126 -9.23 4.68 -2.65
C TRP A 126 -9.12 6.20 -2.54
N ASP A 127 -9.76 6.88 -3.45
CA ASP A 127 -10.28 8.21 -3.19
C ASP A 127 -11.54 8.05 -2.34
N ALA A 128 -11.41 8.30 -1.04
CA ALA A 128 -12.42 7.94 -0.06
C ALA A 128 -13.67 8.85 -0.15
N PRO A 129 -14.83 8.38 -0.63
CA PRO A 129 -15.99 9.24 -0.86
C PRO A 129 -16.62 9.78 0.43
N ALA A 130 -16.28 9.26 1.60
CA ALA A 130 -16.70 9.78 2.89
C ALA A 130 -15.62 10.61 3.60
N ASP A 131 -14.42 10.72 3.03
CA ASP A 131 -13.29 11.51 3.56
C ASP A 131 -12.58 12.27 2.41
N PRO A 132 -13.06 13.47 2.06
CA PRO A 132 -12.53 14.24 0.92
C PRO A 132 -11.05 14.64 1.03
N LYS A 133 -10.45 14.50 2.23
CA LYS A 133 -9.02 14.77 2.47
C LYS A 133 -8.14 13.54 2.27
N LEU A 134 -8.71 12.43 1.87
CA LEU A 134 -8.02 11.18 1.61
C LEU A 134 -8.33 10.70 0.19
N LYS A 135 -7.65 11.30 -0.79
CA LYS A 135 -7.71 10.94 -2.20
C LYS A 135 -6.47 10.13 -2.56
N MET A 136 -6.41 8.89 -2.09
CA MET A 136 -5.20 8.09 -2.21
C MET A 136 -4.95 7.60 -3.64
N GLU A 137 -5.99 7.25 -4.39
CA GLU A 137 -5.86 6.88 -5.79
C GLU A 137 -5.33 8.06 -6.61
N SER A 138 -5.91 9.25 -6.47
CA SER A 138 -5.42 10.48 -7.12
C SER A 138 -3.98 10.80 -6.72
N PHE A 139 -3.62 10.65 -5.45
CA PHE A 139 -2.25 10.86 -4.99
C PHE A 139 -1.26 9.92 -5.71
N PHE A 140 -1.57 8.64 -5.83
CA PHE A 140 -0.70 7.69 -6.52
C PHE A 140 -0.49 8.05 -7.99
N VAL A 141 -1.57 8.40 -8.68
CA VAL A 141 -1.58 8.66 -10.12
C VAL A 141 -0.98 10.01 -10.47
N GLU A 142 -1.33 11.05 -9.73
CA GLU A 142 -1.04 12.44 -10.09
C GLU A 142 0.21 12.98 -9.41
N GLU A 143 0.63 12.38 -8.27
CA GLU A 143 1.72 12.91 -7.44
C GLU A 143 2.85 11.89 -7.24
N LEU A 144 2.56 10.68 -6.73
CA LEU A 144 3.60 9.70 -6.38
C LEU A 144 4.34 9.17 -7.61
N VAL A 145 3.62 8.68 -8.63
CA VAL A 145 4.26 8.11 -9.82
C VAL A 145 5.08 9.16 -10.57
N PRO A 146 4.56 10.37 -10.85
CA PRO A 146 5.37 11.43 -11.46
C PRO A 146 6.59 11.82 -10.62
N TYR A 147 6.45 11.91 -9.29
CA TYR A 147 7.58 12.23 -8.43
C TYR A 147 8.70 11.18 -8.50
N ILE A 148 8.35 9.90 -8.53
CA ILE A 148 9.34 8.81 -8.65
C ILE A 148 10.03 8.88 -10.02
N ASP A 149 9.30 9.08 -11.10
CA ASP A 149 9.87 9.18 -12.45
C ASP A 149 10.77 10.41 -12.63
N GLU A 150 10.47 11.55 -11.95
CA GLU A 150 11.28 12.75 -12.00
C GLU A 150 12.57 12.66 -11.18
N ASN A 151 12.56 11.89 -10.09
CA ASN A 151 13.68 11.87 -9.14
C ASN A 151 14.56 10.63 -9.22
N TYR A 152 14.14 9.59 -9.94
CA TYR A 152 14.88 8.34 -10.10
C TYR A 152 14.96 7.93 -11.57
N ARG A 153 16.00 7.19 -11.94
CA ARG A 153 16.20 6.68 -13.29
C ARG A 153 15.27 5.50 -13.57
N THR A 154 14.02 5.80 -13.81
CA THR A 154 12.98 4.83 -14.13
C THR A 154 12.77 4.69 -15.63
N ILE A 155 12.42 3.50 -16.11
CA ILE A 155 11.81 3.34 -17.43
C ILE A 155 10.36 3.78 -17.27
N ALA A 156 10.08 5.06 -17.58
CA ALA A 156 8.83 5.75 -17.26
C ALA A 156 7.68 5.39 -18.23
N ASP A 157 7.40 4.08 -18.39
CA ASP A 157 6.29 3.57 -19.19
C ASP A 157 5.50 2.48 -18.45
N ALA A 158 4.28 2.21 -18.89
CA ALA A 158 3.42 1.21 -18.27
C ALA A 158 3.98 -0.22 -18.39
N LYS A 159 4.68 -0.54 -19.48
CA LYS A 159 5.21 -1.88 -19.72
C LYS A 159 6.26 -2.28 -18.66
N HIS A 160 7.05 -1.30 -18.19
CA HIS A 160 8.11 -1.51 -17.21
C HIS A 160 7.73 -1.05 -15.79
N ARG A 161 6.42 -0.83 -15.55
CA ARG A 161 5.90 -0.47 -14.24
C ARG A 161 4.88 -1.50 -13.76
N ALA A 162 5.15 -2.08 -12.56
CA ALA A 162 4.24 -3.01 -11.90
C ALA A 162 3.81 -2.49 -10.53
N ILE A 163 2.68 -3.01 -10.06
CA ILE A 163 2.17 -2.75 -8.72
C ILE A 163 1.74 -4.07 -8.07
N THR A 164 2.12 -4.31 -6.84
CA THR A 164 1.70 -5.50 -6.08
C THR A 164 1.57 -5.17 -4.60
N GLY A 165 0.96 -6.06 -3.83
CA GLY A 165 0.82 -5.85 -2.39
C GLY A 165 0.11 -6.99 -1.69
N LEU A 166 0.08 -6.91 -0.35
CA LEU A 166 -0.53 -7.92 0.51
C LEU A 166 -1.83 -7.42 1.12
N SER A 167 -2.85 -8.28 1.28
CA SER A 167 -4.09 -7.97 2.01
C SER A 167 -4.82 -6.73 1.46
N MET A 168 -4.89 -5.64 2.24
CA MET A 168 -5.38 -4.32 1.78
C MET A 168 -4.55 -3.82 0.58
N GLY A 169 -3.22 -4.00 0.59
CA GLY A 169 -2.35 -3.66 -0.53
C GLY A 169 -2.57 -4.56 -1.75
N GLY A 170 -2.96 -5.83 -1.55
CA GLY A 170 -3.38 -6.71 -2.64
C GLY A 170 -4.68 -6.25 -3.31
N HIS A 171 -5.64 -5.72 -2.52
CA HIS A 171 -6.78 -5.00 -3.05
C HIS A 171 -6.34 -3.75 -3.83
N GLY A 172 -5.52 -2.91 -3.20
CA GLY A 172 -5.08 -1.63 -3.76
C GLY A 172 -4.32 -1.78 -5.08
N SER A 173 -3.45 -2.79 -5.19
CA SER A 173 -2.69 -3.02 -6.41
C SER A 173 -3.56 -3.45 -7.58
N LEU A 174 -4.55 -4.32 -7.37
CA LEU A 174 -5.50 -4.64 -8.43
C LEU A 174 -6.49 -3.49 -8.70
N TRP A 175 -6.89 -2.75 -7.67
CA TRP A 175 -7.73 -1.57 -7.82
C TRP A 175 -7.06 -0.52 -8.72
N LEU A 176 -5.84 -0.13 -8.39
CA LEU A 176 -5.07 0.86 -9.16
C LEU A 176 -4.69 0.32 -10.54
N GLY A 177 -4.17 -0.89 -10.66
CA GLY A 177 -3.75 -1.46 -11.93
C GLY A 177 -4.89 -1.64 -12.94
N MET A 178 -6.08 -2.08 -12.49
CA MET A 178 -7.24 -2.26 -13.38
C MET A 178 -7.84 -0.93 -13.83
N ARG A 179 -7.73 0.12 -13.02
CA ARG A 179 -8.27 1.45 -13.33
C ARG A 179 -7.30 2.33 -14.12
N HIS A 180 -6.00 2.08 -13.96
CA HIS A 180 -4.91 2.89 -14.53
C HIS A 180 -3.87 2.00 -15.22
N SER A 181 -4.33 1.14 -16.15
CA SER A 181 -3.44 0.24 -16.92
C SER A 181 -2.55 0.97 -17.93
N ASP A 182 -2.79 2.24 -18.15
CA ASP A 182 -1.91 3.16 -18.86
C ASP A 182 -0.70 3.63 -18.01
N ILE A 183 -0.77 3.45 -16.69
CA ILE A 183 0.30 3.74 -15.74
C ILE A 183 1.02 2.44 -15.33
N TRP A 184 0.28 1.40 -14.97
CA TRP A 184 0.81 0.09 -14.56
C TRP A 184 0.42 -0.98 -15.58
N GLY A 185 1.39 -1.50 -16.32
CA GLY A 185 1.16 -2.59 -17.28
C GLY A 185 1.05 -3.97 -16.63
N SER A 186 1.42 -4.09 -15.34
CA SER A 186 1.34 -5.32 -14.57
C SER A 186 0.84 -5.05 -13.16
N ALA A 187 -0.06 -5.92 -12.64
CA ALA A 187 -0.57 -5.85 -11.29
C ALA A 187 -0.62 -7.22 -10.61
N GLY A 188 -0.30 -7.24 -9.31
CA GLY A 188 -0.32 -8.45 -8.50
C GLY A 188 -1.07 -8.30 -7.18
N SER A 189 -1.56 -9.41 -6.60
CA SER A 189 -2.27 -9.40 -5.32
C SER A 189 -1.96 -10.65 -4.50
N MET A 190 -1.43 -10.46 -3.30
CA MET A 190 -1.18 -11.53 -2.33
C MET A 190 -2.26 -11.49 -1.25
N SER A 191 -3.10 -12.53 -1.17
CA SER A 191 -4.22 -12.61 -0.21
C SER A 191 -5.10 -11.36 -0.19
N GLY A 192 -5.40 -10.77 -1.35
CA GLY A 192 -6.11 -9.50 -1.44
C GLY A 192 -7.56 -9.56 -0.98
N GLY A 193 -8.05 -8.47 -0.36
CA GLY A 193 -9.47 -8.27 -0.07
C GLY A 193 -10.26 -7.88 -1.33
N VAL A 194 -10.26 -8.73 -2.35
CA VAL A 194 -10.70 -8.40 -3.71
C VAL A 194 -12.23 -8.36 -3.90
N ASN A 195 -12.99 -8.90 -2.96
CA ASN A 195 -14.44 -8.75 -2.90
C ASN A 195 -14.89 -8.40 -1.48
N ILE A 196 -14.75 -7.13 -1.11
CA ILE A 196 -15.06 -6.61 0.23
C ILE A 196 -16.54 -6.30 0.43
N ASN A 197 -17.36 -6.32 -0.62
CA ASN A 197 -18.79 -6.06 -0.54
C ASN A 197 -19.57 -7.25 0.06
N LYS A 198 -19.11 -7.71 1.22
CA LYS A 198 -19.74 -8.80 2.00
C LYS A 198 -20.20 -8.24 3.35
N PRO A 199 -21.45 -8.51 3.80
CA PRO A 199 -21.97 -7.98 5.07
C PRO A 199 -21.10 -8.29 6.29
N LYS A 200 -20.43 -9.43 6.29
CA LYS A 200 -19.53 -9.85 7.38
C LYS A 200 -18.35 -8.89 7.62
N TRP A 201 -17.95 -8.11 6.61
CA TRP A 201 -16.83 -7.18 6.70
C TRP A 201 -17.23 -5.70 6.78
N ALA A 202 -18.54 -5.40 6.74
CA ALA A 202 -19.06 -4.03 6.73
C ALA A 202 -18.58 -3.12 7.90
N LYS A 203 -18.14 -3.72 9.00
CA LYS A 203 -17.60 -3.01 10.18
C LYS A 203 -16.10 -3.20 10.37
N SER A 204 -15.41 -3.89 9.45
CA SER A 204 -14.00 -4.21 9.57
C SER A 204 -13.12 -3.13 8.92
N TRP A 205 -11.88 -3.04 9.41
CA TRP A 205 -10.77 -2.30 8.77
C TRP A 205 -11.12 -0.87 8.37
N LYS A 206 -11.88 -0.17 9.20
CA LYS A 206 -12.32 1.24 9.01
C LYS A 206 -12.97 1.54 7.66
N MET A 207 -13.34 0.53 6.85
CA MET A 207 -13.93 0.74 5.51
C MET A 207 -15.16 1.63 5.52
N ALA A 208 -16.00 1.53 6.57
CA ALA A 208 -17.16 2.40 6.70
C ALA A 208 -16.80 3.88 6.94
N GLN A 209 -15.60 4.18 7.44
CA GLN A 209 -15.12 5.57 7.54
C GLN A 209 -14.71 6.12 6.18
N ARG A 210 -14.32 5.26 5.23
CA ARG A 210 -13.91 5.63 3.86
C ARG A 210 -15.08 5.68 2.89
N LEU A 211 -16.01 4.73 3.00
CA LEU A 211 -17.13 4.55 2.06
C LEU A 211 -18.49 5.04 2.60
N GLY A 212 -18.59 5.33 3.90
CA GLY A 212 -19.86 5.39 4.62
C GLY A 212 -20.39 4.01 4.97
N SER A 213 -21.45 3.91 5.79
CA SER A 213 -21.98 2.59 6.18
C SER A 213 -22.53 1.84 4.97
N GLN A 214 -22.34 0.52 4.90
CA GLN A 214 -22.80 -0.31 3.79
C GLN A 214 -24.33 -0.25 3.63
N ALA A 215 -25.07 -0.18 4.75
CA ALA A 215 -26.53 -0.09 4.72
C ALA A 215 -27.03 1.22 4.08
N GLN A 216 -26.34 2.33 4.33
CA GLN A 216 -26.69 3.64 3.80
C GLN A 216 -26.18 3.89 2.39
N TYR A 217 -25.00 3.33 2.04
CA TYR A 217 -24.32 3.56 0.77
C TYR A 217 -23.93 2.24 0.08
N PRO A 218 -24.85 1.30 -0.17
CA PRO A 218 -24.54 -0.03 -0.71
C PRO A 218 -23.85 0.05 -2.08
N GLN A 219 -24.18 1.06 -2.90
CA GLN A 219 -23.57 1.22 -4.21
C GLN A 219 -22.11 1.62 -4.12
N ARG A 220 -21.72 2.48 -3.16
CA ARG A 220 -20.30 2.82 -2.95
C ARG A 220 -19.44 1.57 -2.64
N TRP A 221 -19.95 0.66 -1.80
CA TRP A 221 -19.26 -0.59 -1.47
C TRP A 221 -19.11 -1.50 -2.68
N LYS A 222 -20.14 -1.55 -3.52
CA LYS A 222 -20.08 -2.30 -4.77
C LYS A 222 -19.07 -1.69 -5.76
N ASP A 223 -19.07 -0.37 -5.89
CA ASP A 223 -18.23 0.35 -6.84
C ASP A 223 -16.77 0.39 -6.42
N HIS A 224 -16.45 0.22 -5.12
CA HIS A 224 -15.08 0.18 -4.57
C HIS A 224 -14.58 -1.25 -4.29
N THR A 225 -14.99 -2.21 -5.10
CA THR A 225 -14.64 -3.62 -4.96
C THR A 225 -13.99 -4.12 -6.24
N VAL A 226 -12.78 -4.68 -6.14
CA VAL A 226 -11.95 -5.12 -7.30
C VAL A 226 -12.72 -6.02 -8.27
N ILE A 227 -13.44 -7.03 -7.76
CA ILE A 227 -14.15 -8.00 -8.60
C ILE A 227 -15.14 -7.34 -9.57
N THR A 228 -15.67 -6.16 -9.25
CA THR A 228 -16.62 -5.45 -10.11
C THR A 228 -15.95 -4.75 -11.30
N LEU A 229 -14.63 -4.57 -11.25
CA LEU A 229 -13.85 -3.96 -12.33
C LEU A 229 -13.58 -4.94 -13.48
N VAL A 230 -13.57 -6.25 -13.21
CA VAL A 230 -13.24 -7.31 -14.17
C VAL A 230 -14.03 -7.19 -15.47
N LYS A 231 -15.31 -6.91 -15.37
CA LYS A 231 -16.22 -6.76 -16.54
C LYS A 231 -15.86 -5.60 -17.49
N ASN A 232 -15.06 -4.64 -17.01
CA ASN A 232 -14.65 -3.46 -17.77
C ASN A 232 -13.26 -3.64 -18.42
N LEU A 233 -12.51 -4.68 -18.03
CA LEU A 233 -11.20 -4.98 -18.60
C LEU A 233 -11.33 -5.58 -20.00
N LYS A 234 -10.35 -5.26 -20.84
CA LYS A 234 -10.15 -5.96 -22.13
C LYS A 234 -9.09 -7.05 -21.95
N PRO A 235 -9.22 -8.22 -22.59
CA PRO A 235 -8.17 -9.23 -22.59
C PRO A 235 -6.82 -8.65 -23.05
N GLY A 236 -5.77 -8.85 -22.22
CA GLY A 236 -4.41 -8.35 -22.52
C GLY A 236 -4.18 -6.87 -22.20
N GLN A 237 -5.15 -6.15 -21.63
CA GLN A 237 -4.98 -4.75 -21.20
C GLN A 237 -4.02 -4.60 -20.02
N LEU A 238 -3.97 -5.58 -19.14
CA LEU A 238 -3.16 -5.62 -17.92
C LEU A 238 -2.62 -7.03 -17.73
N ASN A 239 -1.35 -7.18 -17.39
CA ASN A 239 -0.79 -8.45 -16.94
C ASN A 239 -1.14 -8.63 -15.46
N ILE A 240 -1.79 -9.75 -15.11
CA ILE A 240 -2.33 -9.95 -13.77
C ILE A 240 -1.80 -11.24 -13.17
N THR A 241 -1.25 -11.16 -11.95
CA THR A 241 -0.94 -12.32 -11.12
C THR A 241 -1.54 -12.16 -9.74
N PHE A 242 -2.10 -13.22 -9.16
CA PHE A 242 -2.54 -13.16 -7.77
C PHE A 242 -2.54 -14.55 -7.12
N ASP A 243 -2.40 -14.55 -5.81
CA ASP A 243 -2.39 -15.76 -5.02
C ASP A 243 -3.03 -15.60 -3.65
N CYS A 244 -3.39 -16.72 -3.04
CA CYS A 244 -3.92 -16.76 -1.69
C CYS A 244 -3.57 -18.06 -0.98
N GLY A 245 -3.32 -18.00 0.32
CA GLY A 245 -3.15 -19.19 1.13
C GLY A 245 -4.45 -19.99 1.25
N VAL A 246 -4.36 -21.31 1.17
CA VAL A 246 -5.56 -22.19 1.23
C VAL A 246 -6.31 -22.10 2.56
N ASP A 247 -5.61 -21.71 3.65
CA ASP A 247 -6.17 -21.50 4.98
C ASP A 247 -6.43 -20.02 5.31
N ASP A 248 -6.33 -19.14 4.30
CA ASP A 248 -6.57 -17.70 4.43
C ASP A 248 -8.07 -17.40 4.48
N PHE A 249 -8.49 -16.47 5.33
CA PHE A 249 -9.90 -16.08 5.40
C PHE A 249 -10.40 -15.35 4.13
N PHE A 250 -9.49 -14.87 3.27
CA PHE A 250 -9.80 -14.30 1.96
C PHE A 250 -9.77 -15.32 0.80
N ILE A 251 -9.47 -16.61 1.05
CA ILE A 251 -9.38 -17.61 -0.04
C ILE A 251 -10.65 -17.66 -0.89
N GLY A 252 -11.83 -17.59 -0.26
CA GLY A 252 -13.11 -17.65 -0.98
C GLY A 252 -13.31 -16.48 -1.95
N VAL A 253 -12.92 -15.25 -1.58
CA VAL A 253 -13.07 -14.09 -2.48
C VAL A 253 -12.01 -14.04 -3.57
N ASN A 254 -10.83 -14.64 -3.34
CA ASN A 254 -9.83 -14.79 -4.40
C ASN A 254 -10.26 -15.85 -5.43
N ARG A 255 -10.88 -16.94 -5.01
CA ARG A 255 -11.53 -17.89 -5.93
C ARG A 255 -12.66 -17.24 -6.73
N GLU A 256 -13.52 -16.46 -6.08
CA GLU A 256 -14.57 -15.68 -6.77
C GLU A 256 -13.97 -14.75 -7.86
N LEU A 257 -12.85 -14.09 -7.59
CA LEU A 257 -12.15 -13.24 -8.56
C LEU A 257 -11.63 -14.06 -9.74
N HIS A 258 -10.99 -15.21 -9.47
CA HIS A 258 -10.51 -16.13 -10.50
C HIS A 258 -11.65 -16.56 -11.44
N GLU A 259 -12.76 -17.02 -10.87
CA GLU A 259 -13.94 -17.43 -11.64
C GLU A 259 -14.51 -16.28 -12.48
N GLU A 260 -14.58 -15.07 -11.92
CA GLU A 260 -15.08 -13.90 -12.66
C GLU A 260 -14.13 -13.52 -13.81
N MET A 261 -12.81 -13.59 -13.63
CA MET A 261 -11.84 -13.38 -14.71
C MET A 261 -11.94 -14.44 -15.80
N LEU A 262 -12.12 -15.71 -15.46
CA LEU A 262 -12.36 -16.78 -16.44
C LEU A 262 -13.63 -16.53 -17.26
N LYS A 263 -14.71 -16.13 -16.61
CA LYS A 263 -15.99 -15.81 -17.26
C LYS A 263 -15.86 -14.68 -18.29
N TYR A 264 -15.06 -13.64 -17.98
CA TYR A 264 -14.80 -12.52 -18.90
C TYR A 264 -13.60 -12.76 -19.81
N LYS A 265 -12.97 -13.94 -19.75
CA LYS A 265 -11.79 -14.31 -20.57
C LYS A 265 -10.61 -13.36 -20.35
N ILE A 266 -10.43 -12.85 -19.15
CA ILE A 266 -9.28 -12.03 -18.79
C ILE A 266 -8.10 -12.96 -18.50
N PRO A 267 -6.99 -12.89 -19.25
CA PRO A 267 -5.78 -13.65 -18.96
C PRO A 267 -5.19 -13.25 -17.62
N HIS A 268 -4.86 -14.23 -16.78
CA HIS A 268 -4.25 -14.00 -15.46
C HIS A 268 -3.53 -15.25 -14.97
N ASP A 269 -2.56 -15.07 -14.08
CA ASP A 269 -1.92 -16.14 -13.33
C ASP A 269 -2.53 -16.18 -11.93
N TYR A 270 -3.11 -17.34 -11.55
CA TYR A 270 -3.68 -17.55 -10.22
C TYR A 270 -3.09 -18.78 -9.55
N SER A 271 -2.67 -18.62 -8.30
CA SER A 271 -2.13 -19.72 -7.51
C SER A 271 -2.74 -19.80 -6.11
N GLU A 272 -2.95 -21.02 -5.63
CA GLU A 272 -3.22 -21.30 -4.23
C GLU A 272 -2.05 -22.10 -3.64
N ARG A 273 -1.58 -21.73 -2.45
CA ARG A 273 -0.47 -22.41 -1.78
C ARG A 273 -0.82 -22.71 -0.33
N PRO A 274 -0.22 -23.73 0.30
CA PRO A 274 -0.35 -23.95 1.74
C PRO A 274 0.03 -22.69 2.51
N GLY A 275 -0.81 -22.25 3.43
CA GLY A 275 -0.60 -21.07 4.26
C GLY A 275 -1.88 -20.30 4.55
N LYS A 276 -1.74 -19.29 5.39
CA LYS A 276 -2.84 -18.45 5.89
C LYS A 276 -2.48 -16.98 5.77
N HIS A 277 -3.36 -16.07 6.20
CA HIS A 277 -3.14 -14.62 6.18
C HIS A 277 -2.00 -14.22 7.11
N SER A 278 -0.76 -14.20 6.60
CA SER A 278 0.44 -13.99 7.43
C SER A 278 1.64 -13.51 6.64
N HIS A 279 2.54 -12.78 7.32
CA HIS A 279 3.82 -12.31 6.76
C HIS A 279 4.69 -13.46 6.24
N SER A 280 4.67 -14.64 6.86
CA SER A 280 5.41 -15.80 6.39
C SER A 280 4.91 -16.32 5.03
N TYR A 281 3.60 -16.22 4.76
CA TYR A 281 3.03 -16.55 3.46
C TYR A 281 3.46 -15.50 2.42
N TRP A 282 3.30 -14.23 2.71
CA TRP A 282 3.61 -13.12 1.80
C TRP A 282 5.11 -13.01 1.51
N LYS A 283 5.98 -13.33 2.47
CA LYS A 283 7.43 -13.46 2.26
C LYS A 283 7.78 -14.45 1.14
N ASN A 284 7.08 -15.57 1.09
CA ASN A 284 7.25 -16.54 0.01
C ASN A 284 6.62 -16.04 -1.29
N SER A 285 5.42 -15.48 -1.21
CA SER A 285 4.62 -15.09 -2.36
C SER A 285 5.24 -13.95 -3.19
N ILE A 286 5.86 -12.95 -2.55
CA ILE A 286 6.48 -11.81 -3.25
C ILE A 286 7.51 -12.25 -4.29
N ARG A 287 8.22 -13.35 -4.06
CA ARG A 287 9.25 -13.88 -4.99
C ARG A 287 8.63 -14.35 -6.31
N TYR A 288 7.43 -14.94 -6.27
CA TYR A 288 6.72 -15.36 -7.48
C TYR A 288 6.20 -14.14 -8.25
N HIS A 289 5.73 -13.10 -7.56
CA HIS A 289 5.30 -11.85 -8.19
C HIS A 289 6.47 -11.13 -8.87
N LEU A 290 7.62 -11.01 -8.19
CA LEU A 290 8.81 -10.37 -8.77
C LEU A 290 9.34 -11.14 -9.97
N GLN A 291 9.37 -12.48 -9.92
CA GLN A 291 9.74 -13.30 -11.08
C GLN A 291 8.76 -13.10 -12.25
N TYR A 292 7.45 -13.07 -11.98
CA TYR A 292 6.42 -12.82 -12.99
C TYR A 292 6.64 -11.46 -13.68
N PHE A 293 6.89 -10.40 -12.92
CA PHE A 293 7.16 -9.07 -13.48
C PHE A 293 8.47 -9.03 -14.25
N TYR A 294 9.52 -9.67 -13.72
CA TYR A 294 10.81 -9.78 -14.42
C TYR A 294 10.66 -10.41 -15.79
N ASP A 295 9.92 -11.51 -15.89
CA ASP A 295 9.68 -12.20 -17.16
C ASP A 295 8.89 -11.33 -18.15
N ILE A 296 8.01 -10.45 -17.67
CA ILE A 296 7.25 -9.52 -18.52
C ILE A 296 8.13 -8.34 -18.97
N PHE A 297 8.91 -7.74 -18.08
CA PHE A 297 9.77 -6.61 -18.42
C PHE A 297 10.87 -6.95 -19.41
N ASN A 298 11.25 -8.22 -19.51
CA ASN A 298 12.31 -8.70 -20.41
C ASN A 298 11.79 -9.37 -21.70
N LYS A 299 10.48 -9.27 -21.97
CA LYS A 299 9.89 -9.71 -23.26
C LYS A 299 9.92 -8.58 -24.28
#